data_d07a5cea60503771708276d8a2104dc0
#
_entry.id   d07a5cea60503771708276d8a2104dc0
#
_cell.length_a   1.000
_cell.length_b   1.000
_cell.length_c   1.000
_cell.angle_alpha   90.00
_cell.angle_beta   90.00
_cell.angle_gamma   90.00
#
_symmetry.space_group_name_H-M   'P 1'
#
loop_
_entity.id
_entity.type
_entity.pdbx_description
1 polymer ?
#
loop_
_entity_poly.entity_id
_entity_poly.type
_entity_poly.pdbx_seq_one_letter_code
_entity_poly.pdbx_strand_id
1 'polypeptide(L)'
;MKNKKTKIIIAVIVALALILTIVRLVTSSQGSVKDVDISKVVNKDLMQSIVVTGNIEANNKEDIVLSNMQKVTEVLLTEGQTVKTGDIIARIDTKDYTYQLQKAQMNYEVTKLNLDMAKSNLNNLVNVKSVSSKKNVENAVQQAQINLDTIKRNLTDAQTRQQQSQELYNSGVISSQEYDAAVKAVADLENQVQLGEIQIENAKRNLTDYNVDSKSQVDQQRNQVQQLTKQLESAKSDVDNMADKVNTGEIKSNIDGKIIKLNLKPNQYPTQENNTISIYDLSKYKVTVSVSQYDAVQISNGQRTEIKVKGLDKSYDGTVTNIGEAAEISYTGTTKEAKVEVEVVISNPDDKIKVGYEADVEIILMETKNAISINFEALQKDKDGNSFVYVVENNRAVKRIIKTGTETEFDIQVIEGLKENESYIKNPPASLKEGDRVRAAGGK
;
A
#
# COMPACT_ATOMS: atom_id res chain seq x y z
N MET A 1 -78.28 -86.38 -33.71
CA MET A 1 -76.99 -85.98 -34.27
C MET A 1 -76.84 -84.48 -34.37
N LYS A 2 -77.46 -83.59 -33.49
CA LYS A 2 -77.40 -82.14 -33.58
C LYS A 2 -76.39 -81.41 -32.63
N ASN A 3 -75.88 -82.11 -31.59
CA ASN A 3 -75.01 -81.52 -30.55
C ASN A 3 -73.49 -81.58 -30.79
N LYS A 4 -72.95 -82.33 -31.78
CA LYS A 4 -71.55 -82.40 -32.07
C LYS A 4 -71.05 -81.15 -32.91
N LYS A 5 -71.84 -80.76 -33.89
CA LYS A 5 -71.46 -79.57 -34.76
C LYS A 5 -71.46 -78.25 -34.02
N THR A 6 -72.33 -78.05 -33.03
CA THR A 6 -72.37 -76.86 -32.23
C THR A 6 -71.19 -76.76 -31.27
N LYS A 7 -70.71 -77.87 -30.71
CA LYS A 7 -69.54 -77.89 -29.86
C LYS A 7 -68.20 -77.54 -30.61
N ILE A 8 -68.15 -78.07 -31.88
CA ILE A 8 -66.96 -77.78 -32.74
C ILE A 8 -66.93 -76.24 -33.15
N ILE A 9 -68.09 -75.64 -33.46
CA ILE A 9 -68.17 -74.23 -33.80
C ILE A 9 -67.81 -73.39 -32.62
N ILE A 10 -68.19 -73.65 -31.39
CA ILE A 10 -67.83 -72.99 -30.20
C ILE A 10 -66.29 -73.11 -29.87
N ALA A 11 -65.73 -74.29 -30.07
CA ALA A 11 -64.31 -74.51 -29.90
C ALA A 11 -63.46 -73.76 -30.90
N VAL A 12 -63.89 -73.60 -32.13
CA VAL A 12 -63.23 -72.78 -33.18
C VAL A 12 -63.33 -71.30 -32.87
N ILE A 13 -64.46 -70.82 -32.37
CA ILE A 13 -64.62 -69.40 -31.97
C ILE A 13 -63.78 -69.07 -30.78
N VAL A 14 -63.63 -69.96 -29.76
CA VAL A 14 -62.78 -69.80 -28.60
C VAL A 14 -61.31 -69.79 -29.00
N ALA A 15 -60.89 -70.74 -29.92
CA ALA A 15 -59.56 -70.78 -30.46
C ALA A 15 -59.22 -69.47 -31.27
N LEU A 16 -60.11 -68.96 -32.06
CA LEU A 16 -59.97 -67.72 -32.79
C LEU A 16 -59.89 -66.47 -31.82
N ALA A 17 -60.72 -66.47 -30.79
CA ALA A 17 -60.63 -65.42 -29.74
C ALA A 17 -59.34 -65.49 -28.97
N LEU A 18 -58.82 -66.71 -28.67
CA LEU A 18 -57.50 -66.85 -28.02
C LEU A 18 -56.36 -66.42 -28.93
N ILE A 19 -56.44 -66.71 -30.25
CA ILE A 19 -55.45 -66.27 -31.21
C ILE A 19 -55.52 -64.75 -31.37
N LEU A 20 -56.70 -64.11 -31.40
CA LEU A 20 -56.90 -62.66 -31.48
C LEU A 20 -56.38 -61.94 -30.20
N THR A 21 -56.57 -62.59 -29.02
CA THR A 21 -56.00 -62.00 -27.76
C THR A 21 -54.51 -62.14 -27.72
N ILE A 22 -53.93 -63.25 -28.19
CA ILE A 22 -52.47 -63.45 -28.29
C ILE A 22 -51.87 -62.45 -29.32
N VAL A 23 -52.53 -62.29 -30.48
CA VAL A 23 -52.10 -61.28 -31.48
C VAL A 23 -52.20 -59.88 -30.93
N ARG A 24 -53.24 -59.52 -30.16
CA ARG A 24 -53.34 -58.24 -29.52
C ARG A 24 -52.30 -58.02 -28.43
N LEU A 25 -51.95 -59.03 -27.63
CA LEU A 25 -50.90 -58.98 -26.64
C LEU A 25 -49.50 -58.84 -27.27
N VAL A 26 -49.26 -59.48 -28.42
CA VAL A 26 -47.99 -59.39 -29.15
C VAL A 26 -47.88 -58.01 -29.89
N THR A 27 -48.98 -57.48 -30.44
CA THR A 27 -48.97 -56.18 -31.12
C THR A 27 -49.03 -55.00 -30.16
N SER A 28 -49.58 -55.15 -28.95
CA SER A 28 -49.54 -54.09 -27.92
C SER A 28 -48.15 -53.94 -27.24
N SER A 29 -47.25 -54.88 -27.44
CA SER A 29 -45.84 -54.84 -26.99
C SER A 29 -44.91 -54.06 -27.95
N GLN A 30 -45.40 -53.56 -29.09
CA GLN A 30 -44.67 -52.60 -29.94
C GLN A 30 -44.88 -51.20 -29.40
N GLY A 31 -44.05 -50.82 -28.35
CA GLY A 31 -43.99 -49.44 -27.89
C GLY A 31 -43.79 -48.48 -29.06
N SER A 32 -44.51 -47.34 -29.07
CA SER A 32 -44.37 -46.34 -30.09
C SER A 32 -42.92 -45.93 -30.25
N VAL A 33 -42.40 -45.94 -31.48
CA VAL A 33 -41.04 -45.44 -31.77
C VAL A 33 -41.04 -43.95 -31.51
N LYS A 34 -40.11 -43.50 -30.63
CA LYS A 34 -39.96 -42.08 -30.32
C LYS A 34 -38.91 -41.47 -31.24
N ASP A 35 -39.24 -40.39 -31.86
CA ASP A 35 -38.31 -39.59 -32.64
C ASP A 35 -37.49 -38.73 -31.66
N VAL A 36 -36.15 -38.85 -31.73
CA VAL A 36 -35.22 -38.17 -30.85
C VAL A 36 -34.00 -37.63 -31.61
N ASP A 37 -33.43 -36.54 -31.14
CA ASP A 37 -32.20 -36.02 -31.70
C ASP A 37 -31.02 -36.88 -31.24
N ILE A 38 -30.32 -37.51 -32.19
CA ILE A 38 -29.16 -38.36 -31.95
C ILE A 38 -27.90 -37.60 -32.35
N SER A 39 -26.94 -37.52 -31.46
CA SER A 39 -25.63 -36.99 -31.72
C SER A 39 -24.54 -38.03 -31.37
N LYS A 40 -23.32 -37.77 -31.83
CA LYS A 40 -22.17 -38.62 -31.51
C LYS A 40 -21.30 -37.96 -30.47
N VAL A 41 -20.78 -38.75 -29.59
CA VAL A 41 -19.73 -38.33 -28.65
C VAL A 41 -18.48 -37.94 -29.43
N VAL A 42 -17.98 -36.75 -29.24
CA VAL A 42 -16.81 -36.21 -29.94
C VAL A 42 -15.71 -35.80 -28.95
N ASN A 43 -14.49 -35.84 -29.43
CA ASN A 43 -13.38 -35.22 -28.72
C ASN A 43 -13.25 -33.77 -29.20
N LYS A 44 -13.26 -32.83 -28.27
CA LYS A 44 -12.99 -31.41 -28.57
C LYS A 44 -12.33 -30.73 -27.39
N ASP A 45 -11.73 -29.60 -27.66
CA ASP A 45 -11.21 -28.74 -26.60
C ASP A 45 -12.38 -28.00 -25.96
N LEU A 46 -12.49 -28.09 -24.63
CA LEU A 46 -13.48 -27.41 -23.83
C LEU A 46 -12.78 -26.27 -23.09
N MET A 47 -13.31 -25.06 -23.26
CA MET A 47 -12.85 -23.87 -22.57
C MET A 47 -13.99 -23.26 -21.77
N GLN A 48 -13.75 -23.05 -20.49
CA GLN A 48 -14.60 -22.22 -19.66
C GLN A 48 -13.95 -20.84 -19.60
N SER A 49 -14.66 -19.81 -20.02
CA SER A 49 -14.18 -18.44 -20.06
C SER A 49 -15.23 -17.46 -19.57
N ILE A 50 -14.77 -16.30 -19.19
CA ILE A 50 -15.62 -15.13 -18.93
C ILE A 50 -15.20 -14.02 -19.88
N VAL A 51 -16.18 -13.27 -20.38
CA VAL A 51 -15.93 -12.11 -21.25
C VAL A 51 -16.30 -10.86 -20.49
N VAL A 52 -15.34 -9.95 -20.39
CA VAL A 52 -15.51 -8.65 -19.72
C VAL A 52 -14.93 -7.54 -20.59
N THR A 53 -15.54 -6.38 -20.53
CA THR A 53 -15.11 -5.22 -21.32
C THR A 53 -14.30 -4.27 -20.46
N GLY A 54 -13.21 -3.74 -21.01
CA GLY A 54 -12.36 -2.75 -20.38
C GLY A 54 -11.73 -1.79 -21.36
N ASN A 55 -10.88 -0.91 -20.85
CA ASN A 55 -10.15 0.07 -21.66
C ASN A 55 -8.68 -0.27 -21.73
N ILE A 56 -8.10 -0.03 -22.91
CA ILE A 56 -6.66 -0.18 -23.11
C ILE A 56 -5.94 1.00 -22.48
N GLU A 57 -4.96 0.70 -21.65
CA GLU A 57 -4.11 1.66 -20.97
C GLU A 57 -2.65 1.48 -21.36
N ALA A 58 -1.83 2.52 -21.14
CA ALA A 58 -0.39 2.42 -21.26
C ALA A 58 0.18 1.60 -20.07
N ASN A 59 1.39 1.06 -20.24
CA ASN A 59 2.12 0.38 -19.16
C ASN A 59 2.29 1.29 -17.94
N ASN A 60 2.67 2.54 -18.19
CA ASN A 60 2.74 3.60 -17.19
C ASN A 60 2.35 4.93 -17.82
N LYS A 61 1.90 5.87 -16.99
CA LYS A 61 1.59 7.24 -17.42
C LYS A 61 2.07 8.25 -16.40
N GLU A 62 2.49 9.39 -16.88
CA GLU A 62 2.84 10.54 -16.08
C GLU A 62 2.07 11.77 -16.58
N ASP A 63 1.34 12.40 -15.65
CA ASP A 63 0.66 13.67 -15.90
C ASP A 63 1.35 14.78 -15.07
N ILE A 64 2.14 15.62 -15.72
CA ILE A 64 2.82 16.74 -15.10
C ILE A 64 1.88 17.96 -15.17
N VAL A 65 1.44 18.46 -14.02
CA VAL A 65 0.53 19.61 -13.91
C VAL A 65 1.33 20.85 -13.51
N LEU A 66 1.33 21.89 -14.36
CA LEU A 66 1.99 23.14 -14.09
C LEU A 66 1.07 24.10 -13.33
N SER A 67 1.69 24.92 -12.46
CA SER A 67 0.98 26.01 -11.80
C SER A 67 0.68 27.16 -12.78
N ASN A 68 -0.51 27.73 -12.69
CA ASN A 68 -0.93 28.88 -13.48
C ASN A 68 -0.13 30.17 -13.15
N MET A 69 0.68 30.15 -12.09
CA MET A 69 1.51 31.30 -11.67
C MET A 69 2.91 31.30 -12.31
N GLN A 70 3.26 30.27 -13.05
CA GLN A 70 4.60 30.10 -13.62
C GLN A 70 4.55 30.34 -15.14
N LYS A 71 5.24 31.35 -15.62
CA LYS A 71 5.32 31.66 -17.05
C LYS A 71 6.22 30.64 -17.75
N VAL A 72 5.72 30.00 -18.81
CA VAL A 72 6.55 29.15 -19.69
C VAL A 72 7.49 30.02 -20.48
N THR A 73 8.79 29.81 -20.40
CA THR A 73 9.80 30.54 -21.20
C THR A 73 10.08 29.87 -22.51
N GLU A 74 10.17 28.53 -22.50
CA GLU A 74 10.55 27.75 -23.67
C GLU A 74 9.84 26.39 -23.64
N VAL A 75 9.47 25.89 -24.80
CA VAL A 75 8.96 24.52 -25.00
C VAL A 75 9.91 23.85 -25.99
N LEU A 76 10.61 22.81 -25.55
CA LEU A 76 11.70 22.17 -26.29
C LEU A 76 11.23 20.99 -27.13
N LEU A 77 10.12 20.37 -26.76
CA LEU A 77 9.57 19.18 -27.40
C LEU A 77 8.15 19.43 -27.90
N THR A 78 7.63 18.51 -28.69
CA THR A 78 6.28 18.57 -29.26
C THR A 78 5.50 17.30 -28.99
N GLU A 79 4.17 17.36 -29.10
CA GLU A 79 3.33 16.17 -29.06
C GLU A 79 3.78 15.12 -30.08
N GLY A 80 3.73 13.86 -29.65
CA GLY A 80 4.13 12.72 -30.47
C GLY A 80 5.61 12.37 -30.41
N GLN A 81 6.47 13.20 -29.80
CA GLN A 81 7.90 12.87 -29.61
C GLN A 81 8.10 11.86 -28.50
N THR A 82 9.13 11.03 -28.65
CA THR A 82 9.60 10.09 -27.63
C THR A 82 10.56 10.80 -26.70
N VAL A 83 10.45 10.55 -25.41
CA VAL A 83 11.28 11.09 -24.34
C VAL A 83 11.84 9.99 -23.46
N LYS A 84 12.99 10.28 -22.86
CA LYS A 84 13.61 9.46 -21.82
C LYS A 84 13.52 10.15 -20.48
N THR A 85 13.60 9.36 -19.44
CA THR A 85 13.71 9.86 -18.06
C THR A 85 14.85 10.89 -17.95
N GLY A 86 14.50 12.09 -17.46
CA GLY A 86 15.43 13.24 -17.35
C GLY A 86 15.43 14.20 -18.52
N ASP A 87 14.81 13.89 -19.66
CA ASP A 87 14.70 14.80 -20.78
C ASP A 87 13.90 16.06 -20.42
N ILE A 88 14.40 17.23 -20.81
CA ILE A 88 13.76 18.51 -20.55
C ILE A 88 12.69 18.75 -21.62
N ILE A 89 11.45 18.92 -21.18
CA ILE A 89 10.28 19.14 -22.05
C ILE A 89 10.03 20.63 -22.25
N ALA A 90 10.09 21.39 -21.15
CA ALA A 90 9.82 22.81 -21.14
C ALA A 90 10.62 23.52 -20.04
N ARG A 91 10.79 24.82 -20.17
CA ARG A 91 11.36 25.68 -19.12
C ARG A 91 10.35 26.73 -18.69
N ILE A 92 10.36 27.02 -17.39
CA ILE A 92 9.52 28.07 -16.78
C ILE A 92 10.40 29.19 -16.21
N ASP A 93 9.83 30.38 -16.08
CA ASP A 93 10.51 31.53 -15.51
C ASP A 93 10.65 31.36 -13.99
N THR A 94 11.89 31.29 -13.54
CA THR A 94 12.25 31.17 -12.11
C THR A 94 12.99 32.39 -11.58
N LYS A 95 13.01 33.50 -12.31
CA LYS A 95 13.74 34.72 -11.90
C LYS A 95 13.32 35.22 -10.51
N ASP A 96 12.02 35.22 -10.23
CA ASP A 96 11.51 35.67 -8.93
C ASP A 96 11.95 34.67 -7.82
N TYR A 97 11.95 33.38 -8.08
CA TYR A 97 12.43 32.39 -7.13
C TYR A 97 13.96 32.45 -6.94
N THR A 98 14.71 32.74 -8.00
CA THR A 98 16.17 32.96 -7.91
C THR A 98 16.48 34.18 -7.02
N TYR A 99 15.74 35.26 -7.16
CA TYR A 99 15.88 36.45 -6.29
C TYR A 99 15.50 36.13 -4.83
N GLN A 100 14.42 35.41 -4.62
CA GLN A 100 14.01 34.98 -3.28
C GLN A 100 15.03 34.00 -2.64
N LEU A 101 15.62 33.11 -3.42
CA LEU A 101 16.70 32.22 -2.98
C LEU A 101 17.91 33.01 -2.50
N GLN A 102 18.34 34.00 -3.27
CA GLN A 102 19.45 34.87 -2.88
C GLN A 102 19.15 35.62 -1.57
N LYS A 103 17.93 36.10 -1.40
CA LYS A 103 17.49 36.77 -0.14
C LYS A 103 17.49 35.81 1.04
N ALA A 104 17.01 34.58 0.84
CA ALA A 104 17.02 33.53 1.87
C ALA A 104 18.45 33.13 2.27
N GLN A 105 19.34 33.01 1.29
CA GLN A 105 20.77 32.75 1.52
C GLN A 105 21.44 33.83 2.36
N MET A 106 21.18 35.11 2.04
CA MET A 106 21.69 36.21 2.84
C MET A 106 21.18 36.17 4.29
N ASN A 107 19.90 35.90 4.49
CA ASN A 107 19.32 35.75 5.83
C ASN A 107 19.95 34.59 6.62
N TYR A 108 20.17 33.47 5.95
CA TYR A 108 20.87 32.32 6.54
C TYR A 108 22.28 32.67 7.01
N GLU A 109 23.06 33.36 6.16
CA GLU A 109 24.44 33.77 6.51
C GLU A 109 24.46 34.76 7.67
N VAL A 110 23.55 35.74 7.71
CA VAL A 110 23.43 36.70 8.84
C VAL A 110 23.06 35.98 10.12
N THR A 111 22.13 35.05 10.08
CA THR A 111 21.71 34.26 11.25
C THR A 111 22.85 33.39 11.75
N LYS A 112 23.60 32.79 10.85
CA LYS A 112 24.79 31.97 11.17
C LYS A 112 25.87 32.80 11.88
N LEU A 113 26.15 34.00 11.36
CA LEU A 113 27.09 34.92 11.98
C LEU A 113 26.65 35.32 13.40
N ASN A 114 25.37 35.61 13.60
CA ASN A 114 24.83 35.93 14.92
C ASN A 114 24.97 34.75 15.90
N LEU A 115 24.73 33.54 15.44
CA LEU A 115 24.94 32.32 16.23
C LEU A 115 26.41 32.12 16.61
N ASP A 116 27.33 32.33 15.67
CA ASP A 116 28.77 32.19 15.93
C ASP A 116 29.27 33.25 16.93
N MET A 117 28.78 34.47 16.86
CA MET A 117 29.04 35.50 17.88
C MET A 117 28.50 35.12 19.26
N ALA A 118 27.24 34.61 19.32
CA ALA A 118 26.66 34.14 20.58
C ALA A 118 27.41 32.97 21.19
N LYS A 119 27.87 32.01 20.39
CA LYS A 119 28.75 30.90 20.83
C LYS A 119 30.07 31.38 21.34
N SER A 120 30.71 32.36 20.66
CA SER A 120 31.96 32.97 21.12
C SER A 120 31.79 33.65 22.46
N ASN A 121 30.71 34.44 22.63
CA ASN A 121 30.38 35.11 23.89
C ASN A 121 30.12 34.09 25.01
N LEU A 122 29.41 33.02 24.77
CA LEU A 122 29.21 31.92 25.74
C LEU A 122 30.57 31.31 26.15
N ASN A 123 31.42 30.99 25.17
CA ASN A 123 32.74 30.42 25.41
C ASN A 123 33.61 31.35 26.28
N ASN A 124 33.62 32.62 25.96
CA ASN A 124 34.35 33.62 26.73
C ASN A 124 33.80 33.75 28.16
N LEU A 125 32.47 33.72 28.33
CA LEU A 125 31.84 33.77 29.65
C LEU A 125 32.22 32.54 30.48
N VAL A 126 32.16 31.36 29.92
CA VAL A 126 32.42 30.08 30.65
C VAL A 126 33.88 29.92 30.93
N ASN A 127 34.76 30.10 29.94
CA ASN A 127 36.19 29.67 30.07
C ASN A 127 37.13 30.77 30.54
N VAL A 128 36.80 32.01 30.36
CA VAL A 128 37.70 33.14 30.74
C VAL A 128 37.14 33.90 31.93
N LYS A 129 36.00 34.52 31.78
CA LYS A 129 35.46 35.46 32.79
C LYS A 129 34.99 34.72 34.06
N SER A 130 34.26 33.64 33.92
CA SER A 130 33.79 32.88 35.07
C SER A 130 34.91 32.24 35.86
N VAL A 131 35.90 31.68 35.18
CA VAL A 131 37.06 31.02 35.87
C VAL A 131 37.90 31.98 36.68
N SER A 132 38.27 33.11 36.11
CA SER A 132 39.11 34.08 36.82
C SER A 132 38.38 34.76 38.00
N SER A 133 37.10 35.14 37.80
CA SER A 133 36.29 35.73 38.86
C SER A 133 35.97 34.75 39.98
N LYS A 134 35.67 33.49 39.68
CA LYS A 134 35.50 32.42 40.68
C LYS A 134 36.72 32.24 41.55
N LYS A 135 37.92 32.18 40.93
CA LYS A 135 39.17 32.04 41.64
C LYS A 135 39.41 33.19 42.62
N ASN A 136 39.05 34.41 42.25
CA ASN A 136 39.20 35.57 43.15
C ASN A 136 38.31 35.43 44.40
N VAL A 137 37.06 35.02 44.26
CA VAL A 137 36.13 34.82 45.38
C VAL A 137 36.55 33.63 46.24
N GLU A 138 37.02 32.55 45.63
CA GLU A 138 37.58 31.35 46.35
C GLU A 138 38.80 31.75 47.16
N ASN A 139 39.71 32.56 46.60
CA ASN A 139 40.88 33.08 47.32
C ASN A 139 40.47 33.94 48.54
N ALA A 140 39.39 34.72 48.42
CA ALA A 140 38.87 35.49 49.55
C ALA A 140 38.36 34.60 50.70
N VAL A 141 37.68 33.51 50.40
CA VAL A 141 37.25 32.50 51.40
C VAL A 141 38.46 31.87 52.05
N GLN A 142 39.47 31.50 51.29
CA GLN A 142 40.70 30.89 51.79
C GLN A 142 41.44 31.87 52.72
N GLN A 143 41.55 33.12 52.34
CA GLN A 143 42.22 34.15 53.17
C GLN A 143 41.47 34.38 54.51
N ALA A 144 40.12 34.46 54.46
CA ALA A 144 39.29 34.58 55.65
C ALA A 144 39.47 33.38 56.60
N GLN A 145 39.57 32.16 56.05
CA GLN A 145 39.79 30.94 56.80
C GLN A 145 41.17 30.94 57.48
N ILE A 146 42.24 31.32 56.75
CA ILE A 146 43.61 31.39 57.31
C ILE A 146 43.66 32.40 58.44
N ASN A 147 42.98 33.59 58.28
CA ASN A 147 42.92 34.60 59.35
C ASN A 147 42.20 34.06 60.58
N LEU A 148 41.05 33.43 60.44
CA LEU A 148 40.27 32.82 61.52
C LEU A 148 41.07 31.75 62.27
N ASP A 149 41.74 30.86 61.54
CA ASP A 149 42.57 29.81 62.12
C ASP A 149 43.80 30.38 62.94
N THR A 150 44.29 31.51 62.46
CA THR A 150 45.35 32.26 63.18
C THR A 150 44.84 32.83 64.47
N ILE A 151 43.66 33.48 64.46
CA ILE A 151 43.04 34.06 65.67
C ILE A 151 42.67 32.92 66.68
N LYS A 152 42.17 31.78 66.20
CA LYS A 152 41.81 30.62 67.05
C LYS A 152 43.06 30.05 67.72
N ARG A 153 44.19 29.96 67.03
CA ARG A 153 45.47 29.58 67.65
C ARG A 153 45.91 30.54 68.74
N ASN A 154 45.87 31.87 68.44
CA ASN A 154 46.21 32.89 69.43
C ASN A 154 45.27 32.82 70.65
N LEU A 155 43.96 32.51 70.48
CA LEU A 155 43.03 32.28 71.58
C LEU A 155 43.45 31.09 72.45
N THR A 156 43.77 29.97 71.80
CA THR A 156 44.23 28.75 72.51
C THR A 156 45.48 29.05 73.38
N ASP A 157 46.45 29.80 72.80
CA ASP A 157 47.65 30.20 73.50
C ASP A 157 47.33 31.16 74.64
N ALA A 158 46.39 32.08 74.48
CA ALA A 158 45.96 33.02 75.55
C ALA A 158 45.19 32.30 76.65
N GLN A 159 44.31 31.33 76.32
CA GLN A 159 43.61 30.46 77.31
C GLN A 159 44.60 29.66 78.13
N THR A 160 45.64 29.09 77.55
CA THR A 160 46.70 28.37 78.25
C THR A 160 47.43 29.29 79.21
N ARG A 161 47.75 30.54 78.79
CA ARG A 161 48.39 31.54 79.63
C ARG A 161 47.46 32.00 80.78
N GLN A 162 46.17 32.20 80.51
CA GLN A 162 45.21 32.51 81.55
C GLN A 162 45.10 31.43 82.62
N GLN A 163 45.11 30.14 82.25
CA GLN A 163 45.09 29.04 83.16
C GLN A 163 46.37 29.05 84.06
N GLN A 164 47.54 29.24 83.46
CA GLN A 164 48.78 29.39 84.21
C GLN A 164 48.72 30.57 85.15
N SER A 165 48.24 31.73 84.72
CA SER A 165 48.11 32.93 85.56
C SER A 165 47.12 32.70 86.71
N GLN A 166 46.04 31.92 86.49
CA GLN A 166 45.11 31.55 87.54
C GLN A 166 45.74 30.74 88.63
N GLU A 167 46.62 29.78 88.26
CA GLU A 167 47.38 28.97 89.24
C GLU A 167 48.34 29.82 90.05
N LEU A 168 49.06 30.73 89.41
CA LEU A 168 49.97 31.68 90.04
C LEU A 168 49.28 32.69 90.93
N TYR A 169 48.10 33.17 90.52
CA TYR A 169 47.24 34.06 91.33
C TYR A 169 46.74 33.35 92.60
N ASN A 170 46.25 32.12 92.45
CA ASN A 170 45.77 31.32 93.56
C ASN A 170 46.89 31.01 94.58
N SER A 171 48.11 30.91 94.10
CA SER A 171 49.33 30.73 94.98
C SER A 171 49.89 32.03 95.51
N GLY A 172 49.36 33.19 95.16
CA GLY A 172 49.80 34.50 95.65
C GLY A 172 51.03 35.03 94.96
N VAL A 173 51.45 34.48 93.82
CA VAL A 173 52.65 34.86 93.07
C VAL A 173 52.49 36.09 92.21
N ILE A 174 51.30 36.26 91.67
CA ILE A 174 51.01 37.46 90.80
C ILE A 174 49.84 38.28 91.39
N SER A 175 49.68 39.54 90.91
CA SER A 175 48.66 40.43 91.38
C SER A 175 47.34 40.15 90.65
N SER A 176 46.19 40.60 91.27
CA SER A 176 44.84 40.54 90.61
C SER A 176 44.85 41.26 89.29
N GLN A 177 45.55 42.42 89.20
CA GLN A 177 45.62 43.20 87.93
C GLN A 177 46.31 42.42 86.81
N GLU A 178 47.31 41.60 87.12
CA GLU A 178 47.99 40.75 86.12
C GLU A 178 47.12 39.58 85.65
N TYR A 179 46.33 38.96 86.56
CA TYR A 179 45.37 37.96 86.25
C TYR A 179 44.21 38.51 85.42
N ASP A 180 43.68 39.68 85.83
CA ASP A 180 42.56 40.34 85.10
C ASP A 180 42.98 40.76 83.66
N ALA A 181 44.22 41.13 83.45
CA ALA A 181 44.80 41.37 82.12
C ALA A 181 44.81 40.08 81.25
N ALA A 182 45.12 38.91 81.83
CA ALA A 182 45.05 37.64 81.10
C ALA A 182 43.62 37.23 80.77
N VAL A 183 42.65 37.46 81.70
CA VAL A 183 41.26 37.24 81.44
C VAL A 183 40.74 38.11 80.31
N LYS A 184 41.09 39.42 80.35
CA LYS A 184 40.73 40.38 79.32
C LYS A 184 41.31 40.00 77.93
N ALA A 185 42.55 39.55 77.87
CA ALA A 185 43.19 39.10 76.62
C ALA A 185 42.41 37.90 75.98
N VAL A 186 41.95 36.96 76.81
CA VAL A 186 41.11 35.89 76.28
C VAL A 186 39.78 36.42 75.74
N ALA A 187 39.09 37.28 76.51
CA ALA A 187 37.79 37.87 76.07
C ALA A 187 37.95 38.70 74.76
N ASP A 188 39.00 39.46 74.64
CA ASP A 188 39.34 40.22 73.42
C ASP A 188 39.57 39.30 72.20
N LEU A 189 40.24 38.16 72.41
CA LEU A 189 40.45 37.17 71.35
C LEU A 189 39.21 36.36 71.03
N GLU A 190 38.35 36.08 71.99
CA GLU A 190 37.00 35.49 71.73
C GLU A 190 36.14 36.38 70.85
N ASN A 191 36.14 37.67 71.15
CA ASN A 191 35.48 38.66 70.27
C ASN A 191 36.09 38.69 68.86
N GLN A 192 37.41 38.58 68.76
CA GLN A 192 38.11 38.51 67.46
C GLN A 192 37.73 37.22 66.67
N VAL A 193 37.62 36.08 67.37
CA VAL A 193 37.12 34.82 66.74
C VAL A 193 35.72 35.00 66.18
N GLN A 194 34.80 35.59 66.99
CA GLN A 194 33.44 35.85 66.56
C GLN A 194 33.41 36.76 65.28
N LEU A 195 34.21 37.82 65.24
CA LEU A 195 34.34 38.68 64.07
C LEU A 195 34.97 37.92 62.87
N GLY A 196 35.93 37.03 63.12
CA GLY A 196 36.53 36.19 62.08
C GLY A 196 35.55 35.15 61.50
N GLU A 197 34.65 34.60 62.35
CA GLU A 197 33.56 33.71 61.94
C GLU A 197 32.56 34.44 61.07
N ILE A 198 32.18 35.64 61.40
CA ILE A 198 31.32 36.50 60.53
C ILE A 198 31.99 36.81 59.20
N GLN A 199 33.32 37.07 59.17
CA GLN A 199 34.05 37.37 57.96
C GLN A 199 34.07 36.15 57.00
N ILE A 200 34.35 34.92 57.53
CA ILE A 200 34.34 33.73 56.69
C ILE A 200 32.93 33.38 56.20
N GLU A 201 31.87 33.59 57.04
CA GLU A 201 30.51 33.38 56.62
C GLU A 201 30.13 34.35 55.45
N ASN A 202 30.49 35.62 55.57
CA ASN A 202 30.27 36.58 54.50
C ASN A 202 31.05 36.22 53.20
N ALA A 203 32.30 35.78 53.33
CA ALA A 203 33.09 35.32 52.18
C ALA A 203 32.45 34.07 51.50
N LYS A 204 31.93 33.14 52.27
CA LYS A 204 31.22 31.97 51.78
C LYS A 204 29.88 32.34 51.12
N ARG A 205 29.14 33.29 51.67
CA ARG A 205 27.89 33.80 51.00
C ARG A 205 28.25 34.42 49.67
N ASN A 206 29.27 35.28 49.62
CA ASN A 206 29.72 35.89 48.35
C ASN A 206 30.10 34.87 47.30
N LEU A 207 30.71 33.73 47.69
CA LEU A 207 31.00 32.64 46.79
C LEU A 207 29.73 31.94 46.29
N THR A 208 28.76 31.73 47.18
CA THR A 208 27.45 31.15 46.82
C THR A 208 26.69 32.05 45.85
N ASP A 209 26.59 33.31 46.13
CA ASP A 209 25.91 34.32 45.30
C ASP A 209 26.59 34.38 43.90
N TYR A 210 27.94 34.43 43.90
CA TYR A 210 28.68 34.41 42.64
C TYR A 210 28.34 33.13 41.79
N ASN A 211 28.31 31.96 42.43
CA ASN A 211 27.96 30.73 41.71
C ASN A 211 26.57 30.72 41.12
N VAL A 212 25.55 31.29 41.85
CA VAL A 212 24.20 31.43 41.39
C VAL A 212 24.12 32.40 40.21
N ASP A 213 24.71 33.60 40.37
CA ASP A 213 24.69 34.61 39.32
C ASP A 213 25.45 34.19 38.07
N SER A 214 26.62 33.60 38.24
CA SER A 214 27.40 33.08 37.11
C SER A 214 26.63 31.98 36.34
N LYS A 215 26.00 31.05 37.07
CA LYS A 215 25.14 30.02 36.46
C LYS A 215 24.00 30.65 35.69
N SER A 216 23.29 31.59 36.29
CA SER A 216 22.16 32.31 35.64
C SER A 216 22.64 32.99 34.35
N GLN A 217 23.77 33.70 34.33
CA GLN A 217 24.30 34.34 33.13
C GLN A 217 24.67 33.32 32.03
N VAL A 218 25.28 32.19 32.42
CA VAL A 218 25.63 31.12 31.48
C VAL A 218 24.38 30.49 30.90
N ASP A 219 23.34 30.23 31.71
CA ASP A 219 22.09 29.65 31.25
C ASP A 219 21.33 30.60 30.31
N GLN A 220 21.30 31.91 30.60
CA GLN A 220 20.73 32.88 29.68
C GLN A 220 21.46 32.91 28.32
N GLN A 221 22.78 32.86 28.32
CA GLN A 221 23.56 32.85 27.08
C GLN A 221 23.39 31.52 26.32
N ARG A 222 23.24 30.38 27.00
CA ARG A 222 22.92 29.10 26.38
C ARG A 222 21.53 29.15 25.71
N ASN A 223 20.53 29.71 26.38
CA ASN A 223 19.20 29.86 25.82
C ASN A 223 19.22 30.74 24.55
N GLN A 224 20.03 31.80 24.55
CA GLN A 224 20.22 32.62 23.35
C GLN A 224 20.86 31.82 22.20
N VAL A 225 21.89 31.04 22.48
CA VAL A 225 22.52 30.16 21.48
C VAL A 225 21.51 29.13 20.95
N GLN A 226 20.68 28.57 21.82
CA GLN A 226 19.66 27.61 21.41
C GLN A 226 18.58 28.27 20.52
N GLN A 227 18.14 29.45 20.87
CA GLN A 227 17.18 30.22 20.07
C GLN A 227 17.74 30.53 18.67
N LEU A 228 18.98 31.02 18.59
CA LEU A 228 19.65 31.32 17.32
C LEU A 228 19.90 30.05 16.49
N THR A 229 20.14 28.91 17.14
CA THR A 229 20.26 27.60 16.45
C THR A 229 18.95 27.24 15.76
N LYS A 230 17.82 27.43 16.44
CA LYS A 230 16.48 27.19 15.84
C LYS A 230 16.17 28.17 14.70
N GLN A 231 16.55 29.43 14.83
CA GLN A 231 16.42 30.40 13.77
C GLN A 231 17.28 30.04 12.54
N LEU A 232 18.49 29.53 12.76
CA LEU A 232 19.35 29.06 11.67
C LEU A 232 18.76 27.84 10.93
N GLU A 233 18.20 26.88 11.68
CA GLU A 233 17.47 25.74 11.11
C GLU A 233 16.31 26.20 10.20
N SER A 234 15.52 27.18 10.68
CA SER A 234 14.42 27.76 9.90
C SER A 234 14.92 28.46 8.64
N ALA A 235 15.95 29.32 8.79
CA ALA A 235 16.55 30.01 7.65
C ALA A 235 17.16 29.05 6.62
N LYS A 236 17.72 27.92 7.07
CA LYS A 236 18.21 26.87 6.18
C LYS A 236 17.05 26.23 5.40
N SER A 237 15.95 25.89 6.08
CA SER A 237 14.76 25.35 5.43
C SER A 237 14.20 26.29 4.38
N ASP A 238 14.21 27.61 4.62
CA ASP A 238 13.80 28.61 3.64
C ASP A 238 14.71 28.60 2.39
N VAL A 239 16.02 28.45 2.57
CA VAL A 239 16.98 28.31 1.45
C VAL A 239 16.68 27.05 0.66
N ASP A 240 16.53 25.90 1.32
CA ASP A 240 16.26 24.61 0.67
C ASP A 240 14.93 24.69 -0.12
N ASN A 241 13.86 25.23 0.47
CA ASN A 241 12.57 25.42 -0.20
C ASN A 241 12.65 26.32 -1.44
N MET A 242 13.45 27.39 -1.39
CA MET A 242 13.61 28.28 -2.53
C MET A 242 14.52 27.67 -3.60
N ALA A 243 15.52 26.90 -3.23
CA ALA A 243 16.35 26.15 -4.16
C ALA A 243 15.53 25.11 -4.93
N ASP A 244 14.64 24.38 -4.25
CA ASP A 244 13.73 23.44 -4.90
C ASP A 244 12.82 24.13 -5.92
N LYS A 245 12.26 25.31 -5.57
CA LYS A 245 11.45 26.09 -6.51
C LYS A 245 12.25 26.58 -7.72
N VAL A 246 13.51 26.92 -7.57
CA VAL A 246 14.40 27.28 -8.70
C VAL A 246 14.67 26.04 -9.57
N ASN A 247 14.89 24.87 -8.96
CA ASN A 247 15.14 23.62 -9.67
C ASN A 247 13.92 23.15 -10.46
N THR A 248 12.69 23.50 -10.04
CA THR A 248 11.47 23.22 -10.84
C THR A 248 11.38 24.06 -12.13
N GLY A 249 12.34 24.93 -12.39
CA GLY A 249 12.43 25.69 -13.65
C GLY A 249 12.60 24.83 -14.91
N GLU A 250 13.07 23.61 -14.79
CA GLU A 250 13.13 22.64 -15.88
C GLU A 250 12.10 21.54 -15.65
N ILE A 251 11.09 21.49 -16.52
CA ILE A 251 10.09 20.42 -16.53
C ILE A 251 10.68 19.23 -17.26
N LYS A 252 10.89 18.13 -16.55
CA LYS A 252 11.52 16.92 -17.04
C LYS A 252 10.54 15.75 -17.01
N SER A 253 10.76 14.78 -17.91
CA SER A 253 10.09 13.50 -17.86
C SER A 253 10.70 12.63 -16.76
N ASN A 254 9.85 11.99 -15.94
CA ASN A 254 10.29 10.99 -14.94
C ASN A 254 10.17 9.57 -15.48
N ILE A 255 9.59 9.37 -16.68
CA ILE A 255 9.43 8.08 -17.32
C ILE A 255 9.94 8.10 -18.76
N ASP A 256 10.35 6.95 -19.26
CA ASP A 256 10.55 6.75 -20.68
C ASP A 256 9.18 6.59 -21.35
N GLY A 257 8.93 7.33 -22.44
CA GLY A 257 7.61 7.26 -23.06
C GLY A 257 7.45 8.19 -24.26
N LYS A 258 6.20 8.43 -24.62
CA LYS A 258 5.80 9.32 -25.69
C LYS A 258 4.91 10.44 -25.15
N ILE A 259 5.17 11.66 -25.57
CA ILE A 259 4.34 12.81 -25.23
C ILE A 259 3.00 12.67 -25.96
N ILE A 260 1.93 12.51 -25.20
CA ILE A 260 0.56 12.37 -25.76
C ILE A 260 -0.17 13.71 -25.77
N LYS A 261 0.12 14.56 -24.75
CA LYS A 261 -0.50 15.89 -24.65
C LYS A 261 0.55 16.91 -24.22
N LEU A 262 0.70 17.99 -24.97
CA LEU A 262 1.60 19.11 -24.66
C LEU A 262 1.06 20.40 -25.28
N ASN A 263 0.16 21.05 -24.59
CA ASN A 263 -0.50 22.27 -25.06
C ASN A 263 0.13 23.58 -24.53
N LEU A 264 1.37 23.48 -24.03
CA LEU A 264 2.08 24.66 -23.53
C LEU A 264 2.53 25.57 -24.67
N LYS A 265 2.49 26.88 -24.44
CA LYS A 265 2.96 27.87 -25.40
C LYS A 265 4.05 28.73 -24.77
N PRO A 266 5.17 28.98 -25.48
CA PRO A 266 6.22 29.86 -25.02
C PRO A 266 5.70 31.27 -24.69
N ASN A 267 6.27 31.87 -23.66
CA ASN A 267 5.94 33.20 -23.17
C ASN A 267 4.51 33.40 -22.64
N GLN A 268 3.78 32.32 -22.34
CA GLN A 268 2.43 32.37 -21.77
C GLN A 268 2.39 31.69 -20.39
N TYR A 269 1.40 32.07 -19.62
CA TYR A 269 1.05 31.35 -18.38
C TYR A 269 0.13 30.18 -18.71
N PRO A 270 0.35 28.98 -18.14
CA PRO A 270 -0.58 27.86 -18.28
C PRO A 270 -1.98 28.22 -17.77
N THR A 271 -3.01 27.74 -18.44
CA THR A 271 -4.41 27.84 -18.00
C THR A 271 -4.89 26.47 -17.55
N GLN A 272 -6.05 26.36 -16.90
CA GLN A 272 -6.61 25.05 -16.51
C GLN A 272 -6.78 24.08 -17.67
N GLU A 273 -6.95 24.57 -18.88
CA GLU A 273 -7.15 23.73 -20.08
C GLU A 273 -5.84 23.19 -20.67
N ASN A 274 -4.70 23.88 -20.41
CA ASN A 274 -3.45 23.58 -21.07
C ASN A 274 -2.23 23.49 -20.12
N ASN A 275 -2.47 23.26 -18.83
CA ASN A 275 -1.42 23.18 -17.81
C ASN A 275 -0.86 21.76 -17.61
N THR A 276 -1.35 20.77 -18.37
CA THR A 276 -0.97 19.37 -18.20
C THR A 276 -0.14 18.88 -19.37
N ILE A 277 0.97 18.23 -19.06
CA ILE A 277 1.78 17.44 -19.97
C ILE A 277 1.51 15.97 -19.67
N SER A 278 1.07 15.18 -20.65
CA SER A 278 0.84 13.75 -20.47
C SER A 278 1.86 12.94 -21.25
N ILE A 279 2.58 12.07 -20.55
CA ILE A 279 3.61 11.17 -21.11
C ILE A 279 3.18 9.75 -20.81
N TYR A 280 3.13 8.90 -21.84
CA TYR A 280 2.70 7.52 -21.73
C TYR A 280 3.84 6.58 -22.15
N ASP A 281 4.13 5.60 -21.30
CA ASP A 281 4.97 4.46 -21.65
C ASP A 281 4.17 3.48 -22.51
N LEU A 282 4.43 3.49 -23.82
CA LEU A 282 3.77 2.64 -24.80
C LEU A 282 4.58 1.36 -25.11
N SER A 283 5.54 1.00 -24.28
CA SER A 283 6.33 -0.24 -24.43
C SER A 283 5.49 -1.50 -24.27
N LYS A 284 4.43 -1.41 -23.47
CA LYS A 284 3.41 -2.43 -23.26
C LYS A 284 2.04 -1.77 -23.15
N TYR A 285 1.02 -2.54 -23.46
CA TYR A 285 -0.37 -2.14 -23.23
C TYR A 285 -1.01 -3.10 -22.24
N LYS A 286 -1.83 -2.56 -21.38
CA LYS A 286 -2.67 -3.34 -20.47
C LYS A 286 -4.13 -3.01 -20.69
N VAL A 287 -5.00 -3.94 -20.35
CA VAL A 287 -6.45 -3.73 -20.30
C VAL A 287 -6.87 -3.90 -18.85
N THR A 288 -7.50 -2.89 -18.30
CA THR A 288 -8.09 -2.95 -16.98
C THR A 288 -9.57 -3.27 -17.11
N VAL A 289 -10.01 -4.37 -16.52
CA VAL A 289 -11.38 -4.86 -16.54
C VAL A 289 -11.94 -4.99 -15.13
N SER A 290 -13.24 -4.74 -14.98
CA SER A 290 -13.96 -4.90 -13.70
C SER A 290 -14.77 -6.19 -13.73
N VAL A 291 -14.39 -7.16 -12.91
CA VAL A 291 -14.99 -8.51 -12.86
C VAL A 291 -15.86 -8.65 -11.62
N SER A 292 -16.97 -9.39 -11.71
CA SER A 292 -17.81 -9.65 -10.55
C SER A 292 -17.05 -10.39 -9.45
N GLN A 293 -17.43 -10.19 -8.19
CA GLN A 293 -16.81 -10.91 -7.06
C GLN A 293 -16.88 -12.45 -7.19
N TYR A 294 -17.93 -12.96 -7.88
CA TYR A 294 -18.15 -14.39 -8.08
C TYR A 294 -17.18 -14.98 -9.10
N ASP A 295 -16.88 -14.22 -10.15
CA ASP A 295 -15.96 -14.63 -11.20
C ASP A 295 -14.50 -14.41 -10.77
N ALA A 296 -14.23 -13.34 -10.03
CA ALA A 296 -12.88 -12.99 -9.54
C ALA A 296 -12.23 -14.10 -8.72
N VAL A 297 -13.03 -14.87 -7.96
CA VAL A 297 -12.54 -16.02 -7.16
C VAL A 297 -11.96 -17.14 -8.05
N GLN A 298 -12.39 -17.21 -9.31
CA GLN A 298 -11.95 -18.23 -10.27
C GLN A 298 -10.76 -17.77 -11.11
N ILE A 299 -10.40 -16.48 -11.04
CA ILE A 299 -9.28 -15.91 -11.78
C ILE A 299 -8.00 -16.06 -10.98
N SER A 300 -6.91 -16.31 -11.68
CA SER A 300 -5.57 -16.40 -11.11
C SER A 300 -4.55 -15.68 -11.99
N ASN A 301 -3.51 -15.13 -11.37
CA ASN A 301 -2.39 -14.54 -12.10
C ASN A 301 -1.74 -15.59 -13.02
N GLY A 302 -1.41 -15.14 -14.24
CA GLY A 302 -0.81 -16.00 -15.27
C GLY A 302 -1.85 -16.68 -16.18
N GLN A 303 -3.15 -16.54 -15.95
CA GLN A 303 -4.17 -17.09 -16.86
C GLN A 303 -4.08 -16.41 -18.23
N ARG A 304 -4.26 -17.23 -19.28
CA ARG A 304 -4.32 -16.78 -20.67
C ARG A 304 -5.62 -16.03 -20.94
N THR A 305 -5.53 -15.01 -21.74
CA THR A 305 -6.68 -14.22 -22.19
C THR A 305 -6.64 -14.03 -23.70
N GLU A 306 -7.81 -13.91 -24.33
CA GLU A 306 -7.96 -13.42 -25.68
C GLU A 306 -8.59 -12.03 -25.64
N ILE A 307 -8.01 -11.07 -26.36
CA ILE A 307 -8.41 -9.66 -26.32
C ILE A 307 -8.87 -9.23 -27.69
N LYS A 308 -10.11 -8.78 -27.78
CA LYS A 308 -10.71 -8.22 -29.01
C LYS A 308 -10.88 -6.72 -28.85
N VAL A 309 -10.06 -5.96 -29.54
CA VAL A 309 -10.15 -4.49 -29.53
C VAL A 309 -11.28 -4.05 -30.46
N LYS A 310 -12.22 -3.25 -29.92
CA LYS A 310 -13.35 -2.78 -30.74
C LYS A 310 -12.87 -1.94 -31.92
N GLY A 311 -13.36 -2.28 -33.10
CA GLY A 311 -12.96 -1.65 -34.37
C GLY A 311 -11.72 -2.25 -35.04
N LEU A 312 -11.13 -3.30 -34.46
CA LEU A 312 -10.09 -4.09 -35.10
C LEU A 312 -10.58 -5.53 -35.32
N ASP A 313 -10.27 -6.11 -36.50
CA ASP A 313 -10.68 -7.49 -36.83
C ASP A 313 -9.74 -8.55 -36.21
N LYS A 314 -8.65 -8.13 -35.57
CA LYS A 314 -7.62 -9.01 -35.02
C LYS A 314 -7.83 -9.18 -33.51
N SER A 315 -7.71 -10.43 -33.03
CA SER A 315 -7.58 -10.74 -31.61
C SER A 315 -6.11 -10.71 -31.19
N TYR A 316 -5.86 -10.40 -29.95
CA TYR A 316 -4.55 -10.36 -29.31
C TYR A 316 -4.50 -11.32 -28.13
N ASP A 317 -3.40 -12.02 -27.97
CA ASP A 317 -3.17 -12.81 -26.76
C ASP A 317 -2.77 -11.89 -25.59
N GLY A 318 -3.22 -12.24 -24.40
CA GLY A 318 -2.86 -11.54 -23.18
C GLY A 318 -2.71 -12.49 -21.99
N THR A 319 -2.29 -11.93 -20.89
CA THR A 319 -2.09 -12.67 -19.64
C THR A 319 -2.57 -11.81 -18.47
N VAL A 320 -3.30 -12.42 -17.54
CA VAL A 320 -3.66 -11.80 -16.27
C VAL A 320 -2.40 -11.56 -15.45
N THR A 321 -2.13 -10.31 -15.11
CA THR A 321 -0.92 -9.93 -14.36
C THR A 321 -1.20 -9.46 -12.94
N ASN A 322 -2.39 -8.90 -12.71
CA ASN A 322 -2.77 -8.41 -11.40
C ASN A 322 -4.27 -8.58 -11.16
N ILE A 323 -4.63 -8.94 -9.93
CA ILE A 323 -6.00 -9.02 -9.45
C ILE A 323 -6.07 -8.13 -8.21
N GLY A 324 -6.97 -7.15 -8.23
CA GLY A 324 -7.15 -6.19 -7.15
C GLY A 324 -7.47 -6.88 -5.81
N GLU A 325 -6.82 -6.43 -4.75
CA GLU A 325 -7.06 -6.96 -3.39
C GLU A 325 -8.36 -6.42 -2.76
N ALA A 326 -8.95 -5.39 -3.35
CA ALA A 326 -10.17 -4.75 -2.87
C ALA A 326 -11.26 -4.80 -3.94
N ALA A 327 -12.50 -5.04 -3.53
CA ALA A 327 -13.65 -4.92 -4.40
C ALA A 327 -14.24 -3.51 -4.30
N GLU A 328 -14.49 -2.89 -5.45
CA GLU A 328 -15.23 -1.64 -5.55
C GLU A 328 -16.72 -1.91 -5.66
N ILE A 329 -17.49 -1.10 -4.95
CA ILE A 329 -18.95 -1.21 -4.99
C ILE A 329 -19.47 -0.33 -6.13
N SER A 330 -20.01 -0.98 -7.17
CA SER A 330 -20.71 -0.32 -8.27
C SER A 330 -22.20 -0.40 -8.07
N TYR A 331 -22.90 0.68 -8.43
CA TYR A 331 -24.36 0.75 -8.40
C TYR A 331 -24.90 0.79 -9.83
N THR A 332 -25.64 -0.23 -10.22
CA THR A 332 -26.36 -0.26 -11.49
C THR A 332 -27.86 -0.14 -11.18
N GLY A 333 -28.38 1.09 -11.23
CA GLY A 333 -29.72 1.39 -10.75
C GLY A 333 -29.85 1.18 -9.24
N THR A 334 -30.73 0.26 -8.82
CA THR A 334 -30.94 -0.11 -7.40
C THR A 334 -30.10 -1.31 -6.96
N THR A 335 -29.38 -1.96 -7.88
CA THR A 335 -28.61 -3.16 -7.58
C THR A 335 -27.19 -2.77 -7.22
N LYS A 336 -26.71 -3.30 -6.07
CA LYS A 336 -25.36 -3.17 -5.58
C LYS A 336 -24.54 -4.38 -6.02
N GLU A 337 -23.46 -4.16 -6.72
CA GLU A 337 -22.54 -5.20 -7.19
C GLU A 337 -21.11 -4.89 -6.74
N ALA A 338 -20.44 -5.87 -6.16
CA ALA A 338 -19.04 -5.78 -5.84
C ALA A 338 -18.21 -6.27 -7.03
N LYS A 339 -17.29 -5.44 -7.52
CA LYS A 339 -16.41 -5.73 -8.64
C LYS A 339 -14.97 -5.63 -8.22
N VAL A 340 -14.16 -6.55 -8.73
CA VAL A 340 -12.71 -6.58 -8.54
C VAL A 340 -12.05 -6.16 -9.84
N GLU A 341 -11.07 -5.30 -9.75
CA GLU A 341 -10.28 -4.86 -10.90
C GLU A 341 -9.25 -5.92 -11.26
N VAL A 342 -9.16 -6.27 -12.54
CA VAL A 342 -8.21 -7.24 -13.07
C VAL A 342 -7.43 -6.59 -14.21
N GLU A 343 -6.08 -6.63 -14.11
CA GLU A 343 -5.20 -6.14 -15.16
C GLU A 343 -4.71 -7.28 -16.04
N VAL A 344 -4.82 -7.08 -17.34
CA VAL A 344 -4.39 -8.02 -18.37
C VAL A 344 -3.38 -7.33 -19.28
N VAL A 345 -2.18 -7.88 -19.43
CA VAL A 345 -1.15 -7.35 -20.33
C VAL A 345 -1.29 -7.99 -21.69
N ILE A 346 -1.26 -7.16 -22.75
CA ILE A 346 -1.28 -7.59 -24.16
C ILE A 346 0.12 -8.10 -24.54
N SER A 347 0.24 -9.34 -25.03
CA SER A 347 1.53 -9.98 -25.28
C SER A 347 2.24 -9.44 -26.51
N ASN A 348 1.54 -9.21 -27.61
CA ASN A 348 2.10 -8.80 -28.91
C ASN A 348 1.28 -7.64 -29.51
N PRO A 349 1.37 -6.43 -28.90
CA PRO A 349 0.65 -5.27 -29.39
C PRO A 349 1.23 -4.81 -30.76
N ASP A 350 0.39 -4.23 -31.61
CA ASP A 350 0.82 -3.59 -32.85
C ASP A 350 0.45 -2.09 -32.85
N ASP A 351 0.90 -1.36 -33.85
CA ASP A 351 0.72 0.10 -33.96
C ASP A 351 -0.75 0.55 -34.10
N LYS A 352 -1.67 -0.38 -34.34
CA LYS A 352 -3.11 -0.09 -34.49
C LYS A 352 -3.78 0.10 -33.13
N ILE A 353 -3.23 -0.49 -32.07
CA ILE A 353 -3.72 -0.34 -30.72
C ILE A 353 -3.46 1.09 -30.23
N LYS A 354 -4.47 1.72 -29.65
CA LYS A 354 -4.34 3.03 -29.01
C LYS A 354 -4.86 2.97 -27.58
N VAL A 355 -4.19 3.70 -26.71
CA VAL A 355 -4.66 3.94 -25.35
C VAL A 355 -6.04 4.60 -25.42
N GLY A 356 -6.97 4.15 -24.57
CA GLY A 356 -8.36 4.59 -24.54
C GLY A 356 -9.30 3.80 -25.45
N TYR A 357 -8.81 2.87 -26.29
CA TYR A 357 -9.68 1.97 -27.03
C TYR A 357 -10.34 0.98 -26.06
N GLU A 358 -11.59 0.66 -26.35
CA GLU A 358 -12.36 -0.34 -25.62
C GLU A 358 -12.02 -1.74 -26.17
N ALA A 359 -11.89 -2.72 -25.29
CA ALA A 359 -11.59 -4.09 -25.65
C ALA A 359 -12.44 -5.07 -24.84
N ASP A 360 -12.90 -6.13 -25.48
CA ASP A 360 -13.49 -7.28 -24.82
C ASP A 360 -12.37 -8.28 -24.51
N VAL A 361 -12.26 -8.63 -23.26
CA VAL A 361 -11.25 -9.56 -22.72
C VAL A 361 -11.94 -10.85 -22.35
N GLU A 362 -11.61 -11.93 -23.04
CA GLU A 362 -12.02 -13.28 -22.70
C GLU A 362 -10.94 -13.92 -21.82
N ILE A 363 -11.23 -14.08 -20.54
CA ILE A 363 -10.34 -14.70 -19.56
C ILE A 363 -10.64 -16.20 -19.53
N ILE A 364 -9.65 -17.03 -19.82
CA ILE A 364 -9.78 -18.49 -19.82
C ILE A 364 -9.59 -19.02 -18.42
N LEU A 365 -10.70 -19.45 -17.79
CA LEU A 365 -10.69 -19.99 -16.43
C LEU A 365 -10.15 -21.41 -16.39
N MET A 366 -10.58 -22.24 -17.35
CA MET A 366 -10.18 -23.63 -17.45
C MET A 366 -10.17 -24.07 -18.93
N GLU A 367 -9.12 -24.78 -19.33
CA GLU A 367 -8.98 -25.38 -20.64
C GLU A 367 -8.72 -26.88 -20.49
N THR A 368 -9.56 -27.72 -21.12
CA THR A 368 -9.36 -29.17 -21.17
C THR A 368 -9.23 -29.59 -22.62
N LYS A 369 -8.03 -29.96 -23.06
CA LYS A 369 -7.77 -30.37 -24.43
C LYS A 369 -8.22 -31.79 -24.67
N ASN A 370 -8.74 -32.04 -25.89
CA ASN A 370 -9.12 -33.38 -26.36
C ASN A 370 -10.08 -34.13 -25.41
N ALA A 371 -11.03 -33.37 -24.82
CA ALA A 371 -12.01 -33.92 -23.87
C ALA A 371 -13.13 -34.67 -24.61
N ILE A 372 -13.47 -35.86 -24.13
CA ILE A 372 -14.72 -36.53 -24.54
C ILE A 372 -15.89 -35.64 -24.11
N SER A 373 -16.68 -35.15 -25.03
CA SER A 373 -17.75 -34.22 -24.76
C SER A 373 -19.09 -34.59 -25.35
N ILE A 374 -20.14 -34.22 -24.66
CA ILE A 374 -21.52 -34.30 -25.09
C ILE A 374 -22.19 -32.95 -24.94
N ASN A 375 -23.31 -32.73 -25.62
CA ASN A 375 -24.11 -31.54 -25.45
C ASN A 375 -24.69 -31.47 -24.02
N PHE A 376 -24.67 -30.29 -23.39
CA PHE A 376 -25.17 -30.10 -22.03
C PHE A 376 -26.65 -30.53 -21.85
N GLU A 377 -27.49 -30.33 -22.88
CA GLU A 377 -28.90 -30.71 -22.85
C GLU A 377 -29.13 -32.22 -22.74
N ALA A 378 -28.12 -33.07 -23.05
CA ALA A 378 -28.22 -34.51 -22.94
C ALA A 378 -28.12 -35.02 -21.51
N LEU A 379 -27.56 -34.22 -20.61
CA LEU A 379 -27.37 -34.60 -19.24
C LEU A 379 -28.66 -34.67 -18.47
N GLN A 380 -28.91 -35.81 -17.84
CA GLN A 380 -30.06 -36.04 -16.96
C GLN A 380 -29.57 -36.43 -15.55
N LYS A 381 -30.41 -36.18 -14.54
CA LYS A 381 -30.16 -36.66 -13.17
C LYS A 381 -31.26 -37.61 -12.74
N ASP A 382 -30.85 -38.70 -12.12
CA ASP A 382 -31.82 -39.66 -11.57
C ASP A 382 -32.30 -39.23 -10.16
N LYS A 383 -33.17 -40.04 -9.55
CA LYS A 383 -33.72 -39.75 -8.22
C LYS A 383 -32.69 -39.81 -7.11
N ASP A 384 -31.59 -40.50 -7.34
CA ASP A 384 -30.47 -40.65 -6.40
C ASP A 384 -29.40 -39.58 -6.64
N GLY A 385 -29.62 -38.70 -7.62
CA GLY A 385 -28.71 -37.55 -7.94
C GLY A 385 -27.58 -37.94 -8.91
N ASN A 386 -27.54 -39.19 -9.42
CA ASN A 386 -26.52 -39.61 -10.36
C ASN A 386 -26.75 -38.97 -11.73
N SER A 387 -25.68 -38.47 -12.34
CA SER A 387 -25.66 -37.99 -13.71
C SER A 387 -25.72 -39.14 -14.71
N PHE A 388 -26.61 -39.06 -15.69
CA PHE A 388 -26.70 -40.09 -16.74
C PHE A 388 -27.09 -39.48 -18.08
N VAL A 389 -26.87 -40.22 -19.14
CA VAL A 389 -27.32 -39.93 -20.50
C VAL A 389 -28.03 -41.13 -21.09
N TYR A 390 -28.86 -40.92 -22.13
CA TYR A 390 -29.42 -42.01 -22.94
C TYR A 390 -28.50 -42.26 -24.15
N VAL A 391 -27.82 -43.39 -24.19
CA VAL A 391 -27.14 -43.87 -25.39
C VAL A 391 -28.08 -44.68 -26.27
N VAL A 392 -27.81 -44.71 -27.57
CA VAL A 392 -28.63 -45.45 -28.54
C VAL A 392 -27.93 -46.78 -28.87
N GLU A 393 -28.47 -47.87 -28.38
CA GLU A 393 -27.98 -49.24 -28.66
C GLU A 393 -29.14 -50.02 -29.30
N ASN A 394 -28.88 -50.63 -30.47
CA ASN A 394 -29.88 -51.41 -31.20
C ASN A 394 -31.26 -50.72 -31.38
N ASN A 395 -31.22 -49.42 -31.70
CA ASN A 395 -32.40 -48.54 -31.82
C ASN A 395 -33.22 -48.43 -30.53
N ARG A 396 -32.61 -48.59 -29.37
CA ARG A 396 -33.23 -48.43 -28.05
C ARG A 396 -32.46 -47.39 -27.23
N ALA A 397 -33.16 -46.63 -26.40
CA ALA A 397 -32.57 -45.77 -25.40
C ALA A 397 -32.09 -46.61 -24.21
N VAL A 398 -30.80 -46.56 -23.93
CA VAL A 398 -30.17 -47.24 -22.78
C VAL A 398 -29.63 -46.20 -21.82
N LYS A 399 -30.08 -46.22 -20.57
CA LYS A 399 -29.58 -45.33 -19.52
C LYS A 399 -28.14 -45.72 -19.18
N ARG A 400 -27.22 -44.72 -19.29
CA ARG A 400 -25.83 -44.93 -18.93
C ARG A 400 -25.39 -43.87 -17.94
N ILE A 401 -24.97 -44.27 -16.74
CA ILE A 401 -24.42 -43.38 -15.72
C ILE A 401 -23.07 -42.91 -16.21
N ILE A 402 -22.84 -41.60 -16.07
CA ILE A 402 -21.61 -40.93 -16.47
C ILE A 402 -21.05 -40.11 -15.31
N LYS A 403 -19.74 -39.91 -15.34
CA LYS A 403 -19.06 -38.95 -14.47
C LYS A 403 -18.66 -37.74 -15.30
N THR A 404 -19.13 -36.60 -14.91
CA THR A 404 -18.89 -35.33 -15.62
C THR A 404 -17.67 -34.60 -15.08
N GLY A 405 -17.04 -33.80 -15.92
CA GLY A 405 -15.92 -32.93 -15.59
C GLY A 405 -16.24 -31.45 -15.91
N THR A 406 -15.40 -30.81 -16.72
CA THR A 406 -15.57 -29.41 -17.13
C THR A 406 -16.90 -29.20 -17.84
N GLU A 407 -17.66 -28.18 -17.38
CA GLU A 407 -18.93 -27.76 -17.95
C GLU A 407 -18.73 -26.42 -18.65
N THR A 408 -19.28 -26.30 -19.87
CA THR A 408 -19.35 -25.05 -20.62
C THR A 408 -20.81 -24.72 -20.92
N GLU A 409 -21.08 -23.59 -21.56
CA GLU A 409 -22.46 -23.18 -21.91
C GLU A 409 -23.19 -24.22 -22.76
N PHE A 410 -22.49 -24.92 -23.68
CA PHE A 410 -23.13 -25.84 -24.65
C PHE A 410 -22.72 -27.31 -24.45
N ASP A 411 -21.62 -27.57 -23.82
CA ASP A 411 -21.03 -28.90 -23.75
C ASP A 411 -20.53 -29.25 -22.34
N ILE A 412 -20.47 -30.53 -22.06
CA ILE A 412 -19.98 -31.09 -20.82
C ILE A 412 -18.97 -32.18 -21.09
N GLN A 413 -17.86 -32.15 -20.35
CA GLN A 413 -16.87 -33.20 -20.37
C GLN A 413 -17.42 -34.46 -19.71
N VAL A 414 -17.19 -35.60 -20.33
CA VAL A 414 -17.42 -36.94 -19.75
C VAL A 414 -16.09 -37.57 -19.40
N ILE A 415 -15.83 -37.76 -18.09
CA ILE A 415 -14.63 -38.37 -17.59
C ILE A 415 -14.74 -39.91 -17.69
N GLU A 416 -15.93 -40.45 -17.34
CA GLU A 416 -16.18 -41.88 -17.33
C GLU A 416 -17.61 -42.18 -17.83
N GLY A 417 -17.80 -43.32 -18.50
CA GLY A 417 -19.12 -43.83 -18.90
C GLY A 417 -19.43 -43.78 -20.39
N LEU A 418 -18.71 -42.98 -21.19
CA LEU A 418 -18.87 -42.90 -22.66
C LEU A 418 -17.53 -43.06 -23.36
N LYS A 419 -17.61 -43.50 -24.63
CA LYS A 419 -16.47 -43.61 -25.54
C LYS A 419 -16.69 -42.70 -26.75
N GLU A 420 -15.63 -42.30 -27.39
CA GLU A 420 -15.68 -41.55 -28.64
C GLU A 420 -16.50 -42.31 -29.70
N ASN A 421 -17.25 -41.55 -30.50
CA ASN A 421 -18.14 -42.05 -31.56
C ASN A 421 -19.37 -42.82 -31.09
N GLU A 422 -19.61 -43.01 -29.79
CA GLU A 422 -20.88 -43.56 -29.30
C GLU A 422 -22.02 -42.58 -29.62
N SER A 423 -23.21 -43.14 -29.94
CA SER A 423 -24.41 -42.34 -30.23
C SER A 423 -25.20 -42.11 -28.94
N TYR A 424 -25.53 -40.84 -28.68
CA TYR A 424 -26.38 -40.47 -27.56
C TYR A 424 -27.54 -39.55 -27.98
N ILE A 425 -28.56 -39.46 -27.15
CA ILE A 425 -29.72 -38.59 -27.39
C ILE A 425 -29.38 -37.19 -26.85
N LYS A 426 -29.36 -36.22 -27.78
CA LYS A 426 -28.91 -34.83 -27.48
C LYS A 426 -29.90 -34.10 -26.54
N ASN A 427 -31.22 -34.23 -26.79
CA ASN A 427 -32.24 -33.61 -25.97
C ASN A 427 -33.35 -34.65 -25.68
N PRO A 428 -33.18 -35.45 -24.61
CA PRO A 428 -34.15 -36.52 -24.31
C PRO A 428 -35.50 -35.91 -23.81
N PRO A 429 -36.62 -36.25 -24.46
CA PRO A 429 -37.92 -35.80 -24.01
C PRO A 429 -38.28 -36.39 -22.64
N ALA A 430 -38.97 -35.66 -21.78
CA ALA A 430 -39.32 -36.07 -20.42
C ALA A 430 -40.10 -37.41 -20.35
N SER A 431 -40.74 -37.79 -21.45
CA SER A 431 -41.46 -39.06 -21.56
C SER A 431 -40.60 -40.27 -21.93
N LEU A 432 -39.28 -40.04 -22.23
CA LEU A 432 -38.38 -41.12 -22.64
C LEU A 432 -38.02 -41.97 -21.42
N LYS A 433 -38.07 -43.30 -21.64
CA LYS A 433 -37.68 -44.26 -20.59
C LYS A 433 -36.65 -45.23 -21.15
N GLU A 434 -35.89 -45.81 -20.27
CA GLU A 434 -34.96 -46.86 -20.59
C GLU A 434 -35.70 -48.02 -21.31
N GLY A 435 -35.09 -48.53 -22.39
CA GLY A 435 -35.66 -49.55 -23.25
C GLY A 435 -36.61 -49.07 -24.35
N ASP A 436 -37.02 -47.82 -24.35
CA ASP A 436 -37.88 -47.30 -25.42
C ASP A 436 -37.22 -47.39 -26.80
N ARG A 437 -37.98 -47.74 -27.81
CA ARG A 437 -37.53 -47.71 -29.21
C ARG A 437 -37.38 -46.28 -29.67
N VAL A 438 -36.21 -45.94 -30.21
CA VAL A 438 -35.92 -44.59 -30.70
C VAL A 438 -35.46 -44.59 -32.15
N ARG A 439 -35.76 -43.49 -32.84
CA ARG A 439 -35.33 -43.25 -34.22
C ARG A 439 -34.84 -41.78 -34.30
N ALA A 440 -33.82 -41.54 -35.13
CA ALA A 440 -33.35 -40.19 -35.37
C ALA A 440 -34.48 -39.32 -35.97
N ALA A 441 -34.76 -38.17 -35.31
CA ALA A 441 -35.68 -37.17 -35.82
C ALA A 441 -35.07 -36.53 -37.08
N GLY A 442 -35.76 -36.66 -38.22
CA GLY A 442 -35.30 -36.07 -39.49
C GLY A 442 -34.56 -36.99 -40.45
N GLY A 443 -34.52 -38.32 -40.22
CA GLY A 443 -34.12 -39.28 -41.25
C GLY A 443 -35.22 -39.47 -42.30
N LYS A 444 -35.22 -38.67 -43.38
CA LYS A 444 -35.88 -39.01 -44.64
C LYS A 444 -34.87 -39.72 -45.55
#